data_9a3572e4e0ffe054730447465c1d4059
#
_entry.id   9a3572e4e0ffe054730447465c1d4059
#
_cell.length_a   1.000
_cell.length_b   1.000
_cell.length_c   1.000
_cell.angle_alpha   90.00
_cell.angle_beta   90.00
_cell.angle_gamma   90.00
#
_symmetry.space_group_name_H-M   'P 1'
#
loop_
_entity.id
_entity.type
_entity.pdbx_description
1 polymer ?
#
loop_
_entity_poly.entity_id
_entity_poly.type
_entity_poly.pdbx_seq_one_letter_code
_entity_poly.pdbx_strand_id
1 'polypeptide(L)'
;FILLGTIMSDDLRHFLDNTFRRTQARRAQQIADTLLAHIGKSGEQSVVYDIKDRYEPEVNDRFIRVTRQDGSVLYVSGMPKDRSFDPTQLPALKPSSDREFVRKLHLTDGQTLLVSALHYTTPTHEHFLVEVGVPLNPVSTMLGHLFVQLSFGLPVALLVAISGGYFLVRRALRPVEQIAHKAERITQHNLSERLPVANTGDEVELLSISLNHMIGRLDDAIQNSKRFVADASHELRTP
;
A
#
# COMPACT_ATOMS: atom_id res chain seq x y z
N PHE A 1 5.88 -11.29 6.32
CA PHE A 1 5.41 -10.13 5.53
C PHE A 1 5.34 -10.47 4.03
N ILE A 2 6.39 -11.05 3.46
CA ILE A 2 6.42 -11.47 2.04
C ILE A 2 5.29 -12.47 1.74
N LEU A 3 5.07 -13.44 2.61
CA LEU A 3 4.01 -14.45 2.46
C LEU A 3 2.60 -13.84 2.53
N LEU A 4 2.37 -12.87 3.39
CA LEU A 4 1.12 -12.13 3.46
C LEU A 4 0.90 -11.28 2.19
N GLY A 5 1.97 -10.65 1.69
CA GLY A 5 1.94 -9.88 0.45
C GLY A 5 1.62 -10.73 -0.77
N THR A 6 2.16 -11.94 -0.87
CA THR A 6 1.87 -12.86 -1.99
C THR A 6 0.43 -13.37 -1.94
N ILE A 7 -0.09 -13.75 -0.77
CA ILE A 7 -1.49 -14.18 -0.59
C ILE A 7 -2.45 -13.04 -0.97
N MET A 8 -2.20 -11.83 -0.45
CA MET A 8 -3.03 -10.66 -0.74
C MET A 8 -2.98 -10.24 -2.22
N SER A 9 -1.82 -10.43 -2.88
CA SER A 9 -1.67 -10.21 -4.32
C SER A 9 -2.50 -11.20 -5.13
N ASP A 10 -2.53 -12.46 -4.73
CA ASP A 10 -3.27 -13.50 -5.45
C ASP A 10 -4.78 -13.32 -5.27
N ASP A 11 -5.25 -13.05 -4.06
CA ASP A 11 -6.65 -12.74 -3.77
C ASP A 11 -7.13 -11.49 -4.54
N LEU A 12 -6.30 -10.44 -4.60
CA LEU A 12 -6.63 -9.23 -5.32
C LEU A 12 -6.70 -9.47 -6.83
N ARG A 13 -5.78 -10.28 -7.39
CA ARG A 13 -5.83 -10.68 -8.80
C ARG A 13 -7.10 -11.47 -9.11
N HIS A 14 -7.46 -12.43 -8.26
CA HIS A 14 -8.71 -13.19 -8.42
C HIS A 14 -9.95 -12.30 -8.31
N PHE A 15 -9.97 -11.36 -7.37
CA PHE A 15 -11.07 -10.41 -7.21
C PHE A 15 -11.21 -9.51 -8.44
N LEU A 16 -10.12 -8.96 -8.95
CA LEU A 16 -10.12 -8.12 -10.14
C LEU A 16 -10.55 -8.92 -11.38
N ASP A 17 -10.02 -10.12 -11.58
CA ASP A 17 -10.42 -11.02 -12.67
C ASP A 17 -11.94 -11.27 -12.67
N ASN A 18 -12.50 -11.57 -11.51
CA ASN A 18 -13.95 -11.82 -11.38
C ASN A 18 -14.79 -10.55 -11.61
N THR A 19 -14.32 -9.40 -11.13
CA THR A 19 -15.00 -8.12 -11.33
C THR A 19 -14.97 -7.70 -12.80
N PHE A 20 -13.80 -7.83 -13.44
CA PHE A 20 -13.67 -7.55 -14.88
C PHE A 20 -14.52 -8.48 -15.73
N ARG A 21 -14.53 -9.79 -15.43
CA ARG A 21 -15.38 -10.76 -16.13
C ARG A 21 -16.84 -10.34 -16.10
N ARG A 22 -17.39 -10.07 -14.93
CA ARG A 22 -18.81 -9.65 -14.78
C ARG A 22 -19.10 -8.33 -15.48
N THR A 23 -18.17 -7.39 -15.45
CA THR A 23 -18.36 -6.09 -16.10
C THR A 23 -18.36 -6.21 -17.61
N GLN A 24 -17.44 -7.00 -18.19
CA GLN A 24 -17.36 -7.19 -19.63
C GLN A 24 -18.56 -8.01 -20.17
N ALA A 25 -18.99 -9.02 -19.43
CA ALA A 25 -20.19 -9.78 -19.75
C ALA A 25 -21.45 -8.91 -19.84
N ARG A 26 -21.68 -8.09 -18.82
CA ARG A 26 -22.80 -7.12 -18.82
C ARG A 26 -22.74 -6.14 -20.00
N ARG A 27 -21.55 -5.74 -20.40
CA ARG A 27 -21.37 -4.82 -21.55
C ARG A 27 -21.61 -5.49 -22.87
N ALA A 28 -21.14 -6.73 -23.06
CA ALA A 28 -21.46 -7.50 -24.24
C ALA A 28 -22.98 -7.64 -24.39
N GLN A 29 -23.67 -7.90 -23.29
CA GLN A 29 -25.14 -7.97 -23.27
C GLN A 29 -25.79 -6.63 -23.56
N GLN A 30 -25.29 -5.53 -22.97
CA GLN A 30 -25.81 -4.18 -23.23
C GLN A 30 -25.67 -3.78 -24.71
N ILE A 31 -24.52 -4.06 -25.32
CA ILE A 31 -24.30 -3.83 -26.75
C ILE A 31 -25.29 -4.65 -27.57
N ALA A 32 -25.45 -5.94 -27.26
CA ALA A 32 -26.35 -6.82 -27.93
C ALA A 32 -27.82 -6.35 -27.84
N ASP A 33 -28.29 -6.07 -26.62
CA ASP A 33 -29.67 -5.68 -26.37
C ASP A 33 -30.03 -4.28 -26.90
N THR A 34 -29.07 -3.34 -26.85
CA THR A 34 -29.35 -1.95 -27.25
C THR A 34 -29.22 -1.74 -28.75
N LEU A 35 -28.21 -2.38 -29.38
CA LEU A 35 -27.86 -2.11 -30.78
C LEU A 35 -28.31 -3.20 -31.73
N LEU A 36 -27.99 -4.46 -31.44
CA LEU A 36 -28.35 -5.57 -32.33
C LEU A 36 -29.83 -5.90 -32.32
N ALA A 37 -30.56 -5.64 -31.24
CA ALA A 37 -32.02 -5.81 -31.21
C ALA A 37 -32.76 -4.97 -32.26
N HIS A 38 -32.16 -3.87 -32.72
CA HIS A 38 -32.76 -2.95 -33.67
C HIS A 38 -32.20 -3.09 -35.10
N ILE A 39 -31.29 -4.03 -35.34
CA ILE A 39 -30.60 -4.18 -36.63
C ILE A 39 -31.55 -4.35 -37.79
N GLY A 40 -32.63 -5.10 -37.61
CA GLY A 40 -33.67 -5.33 -38.63
C GLY A 40 -34.52 -4.07 -38.95
N LYS A 41 -34.54 -3.05 -38.08
CA LYS A 41 -35.31 -1.82 -38.29
C LYS A 41 -34.42 -0.65 -38.76
N SER A 42 -33.23 -0.53 -38.25
CA SER A 42 -32.34 0.61 -38.49
C SER A 42 -31.31 0.39 -39.59
N GLY A 43 -31.17 -0.87 -40.05
CA GLY A 43 -30.14 -1.27 -41.00
C GLY A 43 -28.76 -1.44 -40.38
N GLU A 44 -27.92 -2.26 -40.99
CA GLU A 44 -26.57 -2.59 -40.47
C GLU A 44 -25.64 -1.38 -40.33
N GLN A 45 -25.68 -0.47 -41.32
CA GLN A 45 -24.81 0.73 -41.29
C GLN A 45 -25.11 1.65 -40.11
N SER A 46 -26.38 1.79 -39.72
CA SER A 46 -26.76 2.59 -38.58
C SER A 46 -26.27 1.97 -37.27
N VAL A 47 -26.37 0.64 -37.15
CA VAL A 47 -25.88 -0.08 -35.96
C VAL A 47 -24.35 0.01 -35.86
N VAL A 48 -23.63 -0.14 -36.95
CA VAL A 48 -22.15 0.05 -37.00
C VAL A 48 -21.77 1.46 -36.59
N TYR A 49 -22.50 2.48 -37.05
CA TYR A 49 -22.28 3.87 -36.69
C TYR A 49 -22.51 4.09 -35.19
N ASP A 50 -23.61 3.57 -34.64
CA ASP A 50 -23.92 3.68 -33.18
C ASP A 50 -22.90 2.95 -32.32
N ILE A 51 -22.39 1.80 -32.76
CA ILE A 51 -21.31 1.09 -32.05
C ILE A 51 -20.05 1.95 -32.08
N LYS A 52 -19.72 2.50 -33.22
CA LYS A 52 -18.54 3.36 -33.40
C LYS A 52 -18.62 4.60 -32.53
N ASP A 53 -19.75 5.29 -32.54
CA ASP A 53 -19.94 6.54 -31.79
C ASP A 53 -19.95 6.33 -30.27
N ARG A 54 -20.63 5.30 -29.77
CA ARG A 54 -20.82 5.07 -28.33
C ARG A 54 -19.73 4.25 -27.66
N TYR A 55 -19.09 3.35 -28.40
CA TYR A 55 -18.20 2.32 -27.84
C TYR A 55 -16.83 2.30 -28.48
N GLU A 56 -16.46 3.32 -29.26
CA GLU A 56 -15.18 3.36 -29.94
C GLU A 56 -14.02 3.22 -28.94
N PRO A 57 -13.04 2.33 -29.17
CA PRO A 57 -11.97 2.03 -28.23
C PRO A 57 -11.05 3.20 -27.96
N GLU A 58 -10.97 4.15 -28.89
CA GLU A 58 -10.21 5.40 -28.68
C GLU A 58 -10.65 6.18 -27.43
N VAL A 59 -11.94 6.04 -27.06
CA VAL A 59 -12.49 6.69 -25.86
C VAL A 59 -12.45 5.78 -24.64
N ASN A 60 -12.55 4.46 -24.85
CA ASN A 60 -12.81 3.49 -23.79
C ASN A 60 -11.74 2.41 -23.61
N ASP A 61 -10.63 2.44 -24.36
CA ASP A 61 -9.52 1.47 -24.31
C ASP A 61 -9.99 0.00 -24.35
N ARG A 62 -10.92 -0.31 -25.28
CA ARG A 62 -11.57 -1.61 -25.35
C ARG A 62 -11.56 -2.17 -26.75
N PHE A 63 -11.56 -3.50 -26.79
CA PHE A 63 -11.80 -4.25 -27.99
C PHE A 63 -13.29 -4.60 -28.09
N ILE A 64 -13.90 -4.35 -29.26
CA ILE A 64 -15.25 -4.78 -29.58
C ILE A 64 -15.20 -5.42 -30.96
N ARG A 65 -15.75 -6.61 -31.09
CA ARG A 65 -15.98 -7.27 -32.40
C ARG A 65 -17.36 -7.87 -32.42
N VAL A 66 -18.07 -7.66 -33.49
CA VAL A 66 -19.36 -8.27 -33.75
C VAL A 66 -19.23 -9.11 -35.02
N THR A 67 -19.47 -10.40 -34.89
CA THR A 67 -19.35 -11.39 -35.96
C THR A 67 -20.69 -12.09 -36.19
N ARG A 68 -21.04 -12.31 -37.43
CA ARG A 68 -22.24 -13.10 -37.81
C ARG A 68 -21.97 -14.59 -37.66
N GLN A 69 -23.03 -15.38 -37.75
CA GLN A 69 -22.95 -16.84 -37.67
C GLN A 69 -22.12 -17.46 -38.82
N ASP A 70 -22.10 -16.84 -39.98
CA ASP A 70 -21.30 -17.25 -41.14
C ASP A 70 -19.80 -16.93 -41.02
N GLY A 71 -19.39 -16.27 -39.88
CA GLY A 71 -18.04 -15.86 -39.64
C GLY A 71 -17.67 -14.51 -40.23
N SER A 72 -18.59 -13.84 -40.92
CA SER A 72 -18.35 -12.49 -41.46
C SER A 72 -18.35 -11.46 -40.33
N VAL A 73 -17.36 -10.54 -40.34
CA VAL A 73 -17.22 -9.48 -39.31
C VAL A 73 -18.13 -8.32 -39.73
N LEU A 74 -19.09 -8.01 -38.87
CA LEU A 74 -19.96 -6.85 -39.03
C LEU A 74 -19.25 -5.56 -38.56
N TYR A 75 -18.56 -5.65 -37.42
CA TYR A 75 -17.82 -4.55 -36.82
C TYR A 75 -16.59 -5.05 -36.10
N VAL A 76 -15.50 -4.32 -36.22
CA VAL A 76 -14.33 -4.46 -35.38
C VAL A 76 -13.86 -3.06 -34.95
N SER A 77 -13.54 -2.90 -33.67
CA SER A 77 -13.10 -1.64 -33.14
C SER A 77 -11.75 -1.21 -33.72
N GLY A 78 -11.52 0.10 -33.80
CA GLY A 78 -10.22 0.66 -34.16
C GLY A 78 -9.15 0.38 -33.11
N MET A 79 -7.92 0.80 -33.40
CA MET A 79 -6.78 0.67 -32.50
C MET A 79 -6.97 1.59 -31.29
N PRO A 80 -6.72 1.12 -30.04
CA PRO A 80 -6.81 1.98 -28.85
C PRO A 80 -5.75 3.11 -28.89
N LYS A 81 -6.01 4.19 -28.14
CA LYS A 81 -5.12 5.36 -28.11
C LYS A 81 -3.69 5.05 -27.65
N ASP A 82 -3.58 4.15 -26.68
CA ASP A 82 -2.31 3.68 -26.13
C ASP A 82 -1.59 2.66 -27.04
N ARG A 83 -2.23 2.29 -28.16
CA ARG A 83 -1.75 1.26 -29.10
C ARG A 83 -1.39 -0.06 -28.40
N SER A 84 -2.06 -0.37 -27.31
CA SER A 84 -1.77 -1.53 -26.47
C SER A 84 -2.01 -2.85 -27.21
N PHE A 85 -2.87 -2.89 -28.22
CA PHE A 85 -3.10 -4.06 -29.08
C PHE A 85 -3.67 -3.67 -30.43
N ASP A 86 -3.53 -4.57 -31.42
CA ASP A 86 -4.13 -4.40 -32.74
C ASP A 86 -5.37 -5.31 -32.85
N PRO A 87 -6.58 -4.73 -32.90
CA PRO A 87 -7.82 -5.50 -32.98
C PRO A 87 -7.94 -6.41 -34.21
N THR A 88 -7.25 -6.06 -35.30
CA THR A 88 -7.32 -6.81 -36.56
C THR A 88 -6.53 -8.11 -36.52
N GLN A 89 -5.52 -8.19 -35.65
CA GLN A 89 -4.65 -9.35 -35.46
C GLN A 89 -5.18 -10.34 -34.44
N LEU A 90 -6.28 -9.99 -33.74
CA LEU A 90 -6.85 -10.88 -32.74
C LEU A 90 -7.50 -12.09 -33.38
N PRO A 91 -7.15 -13.32 -33.00
CA PRO A 91 -7.76 -14.51 -33.52
C PRO A 91 -9.27 -14.52 -33.24
N ALA A 92 -10.06 -14.96 -34.19
CA ALA A 92 -11.50 -15.19 -33.98
C ALA A 92 -11.67 -16.25 -32.90
N LEU A 93 -12.52 -15.97 -31.91
CA LEU A 93 -12.84 -16.97 -30.88
C LEU A 93 -13.63 -18.11 -31.56
N LYS A 94 -13.17 -19.36 -31.30
CA LYS A 94 -13.95 -20.53 -31.73
C LYS A 94 -15.28 -20.52 -30.97
N PRO A 95 -16.39 -20.76 -31.67
CA PRO A 95 -17.70 -20.88 -31.04
C PRO A 95 -17.62 -21.88 -29.86
N SER A 96 -18.15 -21.48 -28.73
CA SER A 96 -18.37 -22.37 -27.57
C SER A 96 -19.85 -22.78 -27.58
N SER A 97 -20.15 -23.92 -26.99
CA SER A 97 -21.54 -24.31 -26.75
C SER A 97 -22.26 -23.45 -25.73
N ASP A 98 -21.48 -22.69 -24.94
CA ASP A 98 -22.02 -21.82 -23.89
C ASP A 98 -22.51 -20.51 -24.48
N ARG A 99 -23.67 -20.04 -24.02
CA ARG A 99 -24.23 -18.75 -24.43
C ARG A 99 -23.32 -17.57 -24.16
N GLU A 100 -22.56 -17.66 -23.09
CA GLU A 100 -21.58 -16.64 -22.64
C GLU A 100 -20.33 -17.34 -22.18
N PHE A 101 -19.18 -16.90 -22.65
CA PHE A 101 -17.90 -17.40 -22.19
C PHE A 101 -16.83 -16.30 -22.13
N VAL A 102 -15.85 -16.48 -21.25
CA VAL A 102 -14.74 -15.53 -21.06
C VAL A 102 -13.43 -16.24 -21.27
N ARG A 103 -12.56 -15.67 -22.09
CA ARG A 103 -11.21 -16.21 -22.35
C ARG A 103 -10.14 -15.17 -22.17
N LYS A 104 -8.97 -15.61 -21.72
CA LYS A 104 -7.73 -14.83 -21.74
C LYS A 104 -7.02 -15.11 -23.06
N LEU A 105 -6.77 -14.07 -23.83
CA LEU A 105 -5.98 -14.12 -25.06
C LEU A 105 -4.59 -13.55 -24.73
N HIS A 106 -3.57 -14.37 -24.93
CA HIS A 106 -2.17 -13.91 -24.83
C HIS A 106 -1.73 -13.48 -26.21
N LEU A 107 -1.33 -12.23 -26.34
CA LEU A 107 -0.80 -11.66 -27.57
C LEU A 107 0.69 -11.93 -27.69
N THR A 108 1.19 -11.84 -28.93
CA THR A 108 2.61 -12.08 -29.26
C THR A 108 3.55 -11.06 -28.63
N ASP A 109 3.06 -9.89 -28.26
CA ASP A 109 3.81 -8.82 -27.55
C ASP A 109 3.85 -8.97 -26.03
N GLY A 110 3.34 -10.09 -25.50
CA GLY A 110 3.30 -10.39 -24.06
C GLY A 110 2.10 -9.77 -23.33
N GLN A 111 1.21 -9.09 -24.05
CA GLN A 111 -0.01 -8.55 -23.46
C GLN A 111 -1.07 -9.63 -23.29
N THR A 112 -1.92 -9.46 -22.30
CA THR A 112 -3.06 -10.34 -22.04
C THR A 112 -4.36 -9.56 -22.12
N LEU A 113 -5.23 -9.97 -23.02
CA LEU A 113 -6.60 -9.47 -23.14
C LEU A 113 -7.57 -10.44 -22.45
N LEU A 114 -8.48 -9.90 -21.66
CA LEU A 114 -9.64 -10.61 -21.18
C LEU A 114 -10.80 -10.33 -22.14
N VAL A 115 -11.23 -11.34 -22.88
CA VAL A 115 -12.32 -11.22 -23.86
C VAL A 115 -13.53 -11.99 -23.34
N SER A 116 -14.64 -11.28 -23.19
CA SER A 116 -15.97 -11.85 -22.97
C SER A 116 -16.69 -11.95 -24.30
N ALA A 117 -17.23 -13.11 -24.60
CA ALA A 117 -17.98 -13.38 -25.80
C ALA A 117 -19.41 -13.82 -25.46
N LEU A 118 -20.39 -13.25 -26.15
CA LEU A 118 -21.82 -13.51 -25.99
C LEU A 118 -22.46 -13.92 -27.32
N HIS A 119 -23.09 -15.08 -27.34
CA HIS A 119 -23.99 -15.45 -28.43
C HIS A 119 -25.34 -14.78 -28.28
N TYR A 120 -25.66 -13.92 -29.21
CA TYR A 120 -26.91 -13.17 -29.23
C TYR A 120 -27.77 -13.54 -30.45
N THR A 121 -29.04 -13.77 -30.19
CA THR A 121 -30.04 -14.02 -31.27
C THR A 121 -31.01 -12.86 -31.30
N THR A 122 -31.08 -12.19 -32.42
CA THR A 122 -32.01 -11.07 -32.64
C THR A 122 -33.46 -11.52 -32.68
N PRO A 123 -34.42 -10.62 -32.51
CA PRO A 123 -35.85 -10.94 -32.75
C PRO A 123 -36.14 -11.41 -34.17
N THR A 124 -35.26 -11.10 -35.13
CA THR A 124 -35.34 -11.55 -36.54
C THR A 124 -34.70 -12.93 -36.78
N HIS A 125 -34.30 -13.63 -35.70
CA HIS A 125 -33.62 -14.94 -35.74
C HIS A 125 -32.21 -14.92 -36.37
N GLU A 126 -31.58 -13.77 -36.46
CA GLU A 126 -30.18 -13.68 -36.85
C GLU A 126 -29.27 -13.91 -35.64
N HIS A 127 -28.14 -14.62 -35.84
CA HIS A 127 -27.22 -14.96 -34.80
C HIS A 127 -25.93 -14.14 -34.92
N PHE A 128 -25.53 -13.54 -33.81
CA PHE A 128 -24.30 -12.75 -33.69
C PHE A 128 -23.44 -13.24 -32.54
N LEU A 129 -22.12 -13.11 -32.69
CA LEU A 129 -21.14 -13.24 -31.60
C LEU A 129 -20.63 -11.85 -31.29
N VAL A 130 -20.91 -11.39 -30.08
CA VAL A 130 -20.43 -10.11 -29.55
C VAL A 130 -19.26 -10.37 -28.64
N GLU A 131 -18.09 -9.88 -29.00
CA GLU A 131 -16.85 -10.01 -28.24
C GLU A 131 -16.45 -8.64 -27.68
N VAL A 132 -16.21 -8.57 -26.37
CA VAL A 132 -15.71 -7.37 -25.69
C VAL A 132 -14.49 -7.72 -24.89
N GLY A 133 -13.39 -7.05 -25.14
CA GLY A 133 -12.11 -7.31 -24.49
C GLY A 133 -11.49 -6.09 -23.85
N VAL A 134 -10.69 -6.32 -22.80
CA VAL A 134 -9.87 -5.29 -22.13
C VAL A 134 -8.47 -5.82 -21.85
N PRO A 135 -7.43 -4.97 -21.98
CA PRO A 135 -6.09 -5.34 -21.60
C PRO A 135 -5.99 -5.45 -20.06
N LEU A 136 -5.36 -6.54 -19.57
CA LEU A 136 -5.11 -6.76 -18.14
C LEU A 136 -3.76 -6.21 -17.68
N ASN A 137 -2.84 -5.97 -18.60
CA ASN A 137 -1.47 -5.59 -18.27
C ASN A 137 -1.32 -4.28 -17.48
N PRO A 138 -2.07 -3.19 -17.78
CA PRO A 138 -1.92 -1.94 -17.04
C PRO A 138 -2.18 -2.13 -15.54
N VAL A 139 -3.17 -2.95 -15.21
CA VAL A 139 -3.54 -3.23 -13.80
C VAL A 139 -2.48 -4.07 -13.10
N SER A 140 -1.96 -5.11 -13.76
CA SER A 140 -0.92 -5.97 -13.20
C SER A 140 0.40 -5.23 -12.98
N THR A 141 0.75 -4.31 -13.88
CA THR A 141 1.97 -3.50 -13.77
C THR A 141 1.84 -2.49 -12.62
N MET A 142 0.71 -1.80 -12.49
CA MET A 142 0.46 -0.87 -11.38
C MET A 142 0.53 -1.58 -10.02
N LEU A 143 -0.10 -2.75 -9.92
CA LEU A 143 -0.04 -3.56 -8.71
C LEU A 143 1.40 -4.00 -8.40
N GLY A 144 2.16 -4.42 -9.41
CA GLY A 144 3.58 -4.77 -9.25
C GLY A 144 4.40 -3.62 -8.65
N HIS A 145 4.25 -2.41 -9.16
CA HIS A 145 4.95 -1.23 -8.62
C HIS A 145 4.55 -0.92 -7.17
N LEU A 146 3.27 -1.00 -6.84
CA LEU A 146 2.80 -0.81 -5.46
C LEU A 146 3.38 -1.85 -4.51
N PHE A 147 3.45 -3.12 -4.90
CA PHE A 147 4.05 -4.18 -4.10
C PHE A 147 5.54 -3.96 -3.88
N VAL A 148 6.28 -3.56 -4.91
CA VAL A 148 7.71 -3.22 -4.79
C VAL A 148 7.90 -2.05 -3.82
N GLN A 149 7.14 -0.97 -3.98
CA GLN A 149 7.23 0.19 -3.09
C GLN A 149 6.91 -0.16 -1.63
N LEU A 150 5.86 -0.95 -1.38
CA LEU A 150 5.51 -1.40 -0.03
C LEU A 150 6.55 -2.36 0.56
N SER A 151 7.10 -3.27 -0.25
CA SER A 151 8.08 -4.25 0.19
C SER A 151 9.41 -3.63 0.63
N PHE A 152 9.82 -2.53 0.01
CA PHE A 152 11.05 -1.82 0.37
C PHE A 152 10.80 -0.61 1.27
N GLY A 153 9.74 0.14 1.01
CA GLY A 153 9.45 1.38 1.73
C GLY A 153 9.10 1.14 3.20
N LEU A 154 8.31 0.13 3.49
CA LEU A 154 7.85 -0.16 4.85
C LEU A 154 8.98 -0.66 5.78
N PRO A 155 9.86 -1.61 5.38
CA PRO A 155 11.02 -1.98 6.18
C PRO A 155 11.99 -0.82 6.41
N VAL A 156 12.24 0.01 5.40
CA VAL A 156 13.10 1.18 5.54
C VAL A 156 12.50 2.18 6.54
N ALA A 157 11.22 2.49 6.44
CA ALA A 157 10.54 3.37 7.38
C ALA A 157 10.60 2.80 8.83
N LEU A 158 10.42 1.49 8.99
CA LEU A 158 10.52 0.82 10.28
C LEU A 158 11.93 0.90 10.85
N LEU A 159 12.97 0.67 10.05
CA LEU A 159 14.37 0.81 10.48
C LEU A 159 14.68 2.24 10.91
N VAL A 160 14.22 3.24 10.17
CA VAL A 160 14.38 4.65 10.53
C VAL A 160 13.68 4.95 11.86
N ALA A 161 12.44 4.47 12.02
CA ALA A 161 11.68 4.67 13.26
C ALA A 161 12.36 4.02 14.48
N ILE A 162 12.81 2.77 14.35
CA ILE A 162 13.51 2.05 15.43
C ILE A 162 14.83 2.74 15.76
N SER A 163 15.64 3.08 14.76
CA SER A 163 16.94 3.73 14.96
C SER A 163 16.79 5.12 15.58
N GLY A 164 15.84 5.90 15.08
CA GLY A 164 15.50 7.22 15.61
C GLY A 164 14.98 7.13 17.04
N GLY A 165 14.07 6.23 17.32
CA GLY A 165 13.56 5.98 18.66
C GLY A 165 14.64 5.55 19.64
N TYR A 166 15.50 4.61 19.25
CA TYR A 166 16.65 4.20 20.06
C TYR A 166 17.60 5.37 20.36
N PHE A 167 17.92 6.17 19.35
CA PHE A 167 18.79 7.34 19.53
C PHE A 167 18.19 8.38 20.48
N LEU A 168 16.89 8.66 20.33
CA LEU A 168 16.17 9.60 21.21
C LEU A 168 16.14 9.12 22.67
N VAL A 169 15.79 7.85 22.89
CA VAL A 169 15.75 7.26 24.23
C VAL A 169 17.14 7.29 24.88
N ARG A 170 18.17 6.87 24.14
CA ARG A 170 19.54 6.89 24.64
C ARG A 170 20.02 8.31 24.99
N ARG A 171 19.64 9.31 24.18
CA ARG A 171 19.98 10.72 24.45
C ARG A 171 19.24 11.25 25.69
N ALA A 172 17.96 10.90 25.85
CA ALA A 172 17.13 11.32 26.97
C ALA A 172 17.56 10.67 28.30
N LEU A 173 18.02 9.43 28.28
CA LEU A 173 18.45 8.72 29.48
C LEU A 173 19.91 8.95 29.87
N ARG A 174 20.76 9.52 29.01
CA ARG A 174 22.17 9.80 29.29
C ARG A 174 22.41 10.65 30.53
N PRO A 175 21.65 11.72 30.84
CA PRO A 175 21.80 12.49 32.07
C PRO A 175 21.55 11.63 33.31
N VAL A 176 20.58 10.73 33.29
CA VAL A 176 20.26 9.84 34.44
C VAL A 176 21.44 8.91 34.73
N GLU A 177 22.08 8.35 33.73
CA GLU A 177 23.28 7.53 33.85
C GLU A 177 24.45 8.33 34.48
N GLN A 178 24.62 9.57 34.04
CA GLN A 178 25.65 10.47 34.61
C GLN A 178 25.41 10.80 36.09
N ILE A 179 24.14 11.04 36.46
CA ILE A 179 23.75 11.27 37.86
C ILE A 179 24.05 10.04 38.70
N ALA A 180 23.63 8.85 38.24
CA ALA A 180 23.85 7.59 38.94
C ALA A 180 25.34 7.33 39.19
N HIS A 181 26.19 7.43 38.17
CA HIS A 181 27.62 7.23 38.29
C HIS A 181 28.32 8.26 39.20
N LYS A 182 27.86 9.50 39.19
CA LYS A 182 28.40 10.50 40.11
C LYS A 182 27.94 10.28 41.54
N ALA A 183 26.67 9.91 41.74
CA ALA A 183 26.14 9.61 43.06
C ALA A 183 26.89 8.45 43.75
N GLU A 184 27.23 7.38 42.99
CA GLU A 184 28.05 6.28 43.49
C GLU A 184 29.44 6.68 43.98
N ARG A 185 30.00 7.75 43.44
CA ARG A 185 31.35 8.27 43.84
C ARG A 185 31.31 9.17 45.04
N ILE A 186 30.13 9.64 45.44
CA ILE A 186 29.97 10.49 46.61
C ILE A 186 30.04 9.61 47.86
N THR A 187 31.05 9.88 48.69
CA THR A 187 31.30 9.20 49.98
C THR A 187 31.36 10.23 51.08
N GLN A 188 31.46 9.77 52.33
CA GLN A 188 31.64 10.67 53.51
C GLN A 188 32.91 11.54 53.45
N HIS A 189 33.84 11.27 52.53
CA HIS A 189 35.10 12.02 52.39
C HIS A 189 35.00 13.13 51.33
N ASN A 190 34.02 13.10 50.43
CA ASN A 190 33.87 14.06 49.35
C ASN A 190 32.42 14.57 49.17
N LEU A 191 31.68 14.72 50.29
CA LEU A 191 30.30 15.23 50.30
C LEU A 191 30.13 16.66 49.79
N SER A 192 31.24 17.39 49.62
CA SER A 192 31.22 18.70 48.98
C SER A 192 30.99 18.66 47.46
N GLU A 193 31.19 17.51 46.84
CA GLU A 193 30.85 17.35 45.41
C GLU A 193 29.33 17.43 45.19
N ARG A 194 28.97 17.88 44.00
CA ARG A 194 27.56 17.99 43.58
C ARG A 194 27.31 17.24 42.28
N LEU A 195 26.11 16.71 42.15
CA LEU A 195 25.64 16.09 40.93
C LEU A 195 25.44 17.16 39.86
N PRO A 196 25.67 16.83 38.58
CA PRO A 196 25.40 17.76 37.48
C PRO A 196 23.89 18.01 37.36
N VAL A 197 23.52 19.27 37.26
CA VAL A 197 22.14 19.69 36.99
C VAL A 197 22.05 20.00 35.50
N ALA A 198 21.28 19.23 34.77
CA ALA A 198 21.00 19.51 33.39
C ALA A 198 19.87 20.54 33.32
N ASN A 199 20.09 21.66 32.61
CA ASN A 199 19.06 22.70 32.40
C ASN A 199 18.09 22.22 31.31
N THR A 200 17.34 21.18 31.59
CA THR A 200 16.38 20.57 30.65
C THR A 200 14.93 20.96 30.93
N GLY A 201 14.65 21.50 32.12
CA GLY A 201 13.31 21.89 32.58
C GLY A 201 12.39 20.68 32.81
N ASP A 202 12.96 19.47 32.93
CA ASP A 202 12.25 18.22 33.08
C ASP A 202 12.41 17.58 34.47
N GLU A 203 11.84 16.38 34.65
CA GLU A 203 11.89 15.61 35.89
C GLU A 203 13.32 15.23 36.27
N VAL A 204 14.25 15.14 35.32
CA VAL A 204 15.66 14.79 35.56
C VAL A 204 16.40 15.96 36.22
N GLU A 205 16.09 17.17 35.81
CA GLU A 205 16.63 18.38 36.48
C GLU A 205 16.14 18.46 37.92
N LEU A 206 14.82 18.28 38.14
CA LEU A 206 14.23 18.28 39.48
C LEU A 206 14.83 17.20 40.38
N LEU A 207 15.08 16.01 39.84
CA LEU A 207 15.75 14.91 40.54
C LEU A 207 17.16 15.31 40.97
N SER A 208 17.95 15.91 40.06
CA SER A 208 19.32 16.34 40.33
C SER A 208 19.37 17.38 41.44
N ILE A 209 18.46 18.36 41.42
CA ILE A 209 18.36 19.41 42.48
C ILE A 209 18.00 18.78 43.82
N SER A 210 17.00 17.87 43.84
CA SER A 210 16.55 17.19 45.06
C SER A 210 17.66 16.34 45.69
N LEU A 211 18.41 15.60 44.89
CA LEU A 211 19.56 14.82 45.33
C LEU A 211 20.68 15.72 45.86
N ASN A 212 20.98 16.83 45.21
CA ASN A 212 21.97 17.80 45.71
C ASN A 212 21.58 18.43 47.05
N HIS A 213 20.28 18.70 47.26
CA HIS A 213 19.79 19.13 48.58
C HIS A 213 19.99 18.05 49.65
N MET A 214 19.72 16.79 49.32
CA MET A 214 19.91 15.66 50.25
C MET A 214 21.41 15.51 50.61
N ILE A 215 22.30 15.58 49.60
CA ILE A 215 23.76 15.53 49.81
C ILE A 215 24.21 16.69 50.72
N GLY A 216 23.70 17.91 50.53
CA GLY A 216 24.00 19.05 51.37
C GLY A 216 23.59 18.82 52.82
N ARG A 217 22.40 18.34 53.07
CA ARG A 217 21.93 17.99 54.43
C ARG A 217 22.78 16.93 55.09
N LEU A 218 23.25 15.94 54.32
CA LEU A 218 24.15 14.90 54.83
C LEU A 218 25.53 15.46 55.20
N ASP A 219 26.07 16.34 54.37
CA ASP A 219 27.34 17.03 54.66
C ASP A 219 27.25 17.84 55.94
N ASP A 220 26.20 18.65 56.11
CA ASP A 220 25.96 19.43 57.32
C ASP A 220 25.87 18.54 58.58
N ALA A 221 25.14 17.41 58.49
CA ALA A 221 25.01 16.49 59.62
C ALA A 221 26.35 15.86 60.02
N ILE A 222 27.17 15.45 59.02
CA ILE A 222 28.49 14.88 59.29
C ILE A 222 29.46 15.94 59.87
N GLN A 223 29.46 17.18 59.39
CA GLN A 223 30.23 18.24 59.88
C GLN A 223 29.89 18.58 61.36
N ASN A 224 28.59 18.63 61.66
CA ASN A 224 28.12 18.85 63.04
C ASN A 224 28.51 17.68 63.95
N SER A 225 28.42 16.44 63.50
CA SER A 225 28.87 15.26 64.27
C SER A 225 30.39 15.33 64.54
N LYS A 226 31.18 15.68 63.52
CA LYS A 226 32.65 15.85 63.69
C LYS A 226 33.01 16.95 64.72
N ARG A 227 32.33 18.13 64.69
CA ARG A 227 32.49 19.21 65.64
C ARG A 227 32.16 18.74 67.06
N PHE A 228 31.02 18.11 67.24
CA PHE A 228 30.57 17.57 68.53
C PHE A 228 31.59 16.60 69.12
N VAL A 229 32.15 15.67 68.36
CA VAL A 229 33.16 14.71 68.78
C VAL A 229 34.44 15.43 69.13
N ALA A 230 34.86 16.47 68.41
CA ALA A 230 36.04 17.27 68.72
C ALA A 230 35.88 18.07 70.03
N ASP A 231 34.72 18.72 70.19
CA ASP A 231 34.40 19.47 71.41
C ASP A 231 34.34 18.57 72.65
N ALA A 232 33.65 17.44 72.56
CA ALA A 232 33.61 16.45 73.65
C ALA A 232 34.98 15.87 73.98
N SER A 233 35.80 15.63 72.94
CA SER A 233 37.20 15.16 73.17
C SER A 233 38.09 16.23 73.85
N HIS A 234 37.83 17.50 73.59
CA HIS A 234 38.53 18.62 74.22
C HIS A 234 38.12 18.79 75.68
N GLU A 235 36.80 18.70 75.98
CA GLU A 235 36.31 18.78 77.37
C GLU A 235 36.75 17.60 78.24
N LEU A 236 36.79 16.40 77.66
CA LEU A 236 37.27 15.22 78.40
C LEU A 236 38.79 15.19 78.62
N ARG A 237 39.51 16.02 77.94
CA ARG A 237 41.02 16.13 78.10
C ARG A 237 41.48 17.21 79.06
N THR A 238 40.55 18.05 79.56
CA THR A 238 40.88 19.07 80.57
C THR A 238 40.78 18.44 81.95
N PRO A 239 41.87 18.34 82.70
CA PRO A 239 41.91 17.81 84.09
C PRO A 239 41.21 18.73 85.06
#